data_c93394581694c0d2423c44f256e6dedc
#
_entry.id   c93394581694c0d2423c44f256e6dedc
#
_cell.length_a   1.000
_cell.length_b   1.000
_cell.length_c   1.000
_cell.angle_alpha   90.00
_cell.angle_beta   90.00
_cell.angle_gamma   90.00
#
_symmetry.space_group_name_H-M   'P 1'
#
loop_
_entity.id
_entity.type
_entity.pdbx_description
1 polymer ?
#
loop_
_entity_poly.entity_id
_entity_poly.type
_entity_poly.pdbx_seq_one_letter_code
_entity_poly.pdbx_strand_id
1 'polypeptide(L)'
;MLSVIKGLWTIFRHTFRRRETVLYPEQKPYLAPRFRGRIILSRDPDGMERCVACYLCAVACPVDCIALQATEDEHGKRYPKFFRINFSRCIFCGFCEEACPTYAIQLTPDFEMCEYERPNLVYEKEDLLINGPGKYPEYNFYRVAGVSVGVKDAGEGENESPPVDVRSLMP
;
A
#
# COMPACT_ATOMS: atom_id res chain seq x y z
N MET A 1 18.06 -16.44 49.94
CA MET A 1 17.07 -17.51 49.64
C MET A 1 15.64 -17.01 49.53
N LEU A 2 15.14 -16.14 50.39
CA LEU A 2 13.77 -15.59 50.32
C LEU A 2 13.44 -14.87 48.97
N SER A 3 14.40 -14.18 48.35
CA SER A 3 14.24 -13.50 47.08
C SER A 3 14.01 -14.47 45.92
N VAL A 4 14.66 -15.62 45.91
CA VAL A 4 14.49 -16.68 44.92
C VAL A 4 13.09 -17.29 45.02
N ILE A 5 12.66 -17.60 46.25
CA ILE A 5 11.32 -18.14 46.50
C ILE A 5 10.24 -17.14 46.06
N LYS A 6 10.42 -15.84 46.34
CA LYS A 6 9.51 -14.78 45.91
C LYS A 6 9.46 -14.68 44.39
N GLY A 7 10.59 -14.81 43.70
CA GLY A 7 10.66 -14.84 42.25
C GLY A 7 9.92 -16.03 41.64
N LEU A 8 10.16 -17.24 42.16
CA LEU A 8 9.43 -18.46 41.73
C LEU A 8 7.95 -18.34 41.95
N TRP A 9 7.51 -17.80 43.10
CA TRP A 9 6.09 -17.57 43.37
C TRP A 9 5.44 -16.59 42.38
N THR A 10 6.18 -15.52 42.01
CA THR A 10 5.68 -14.57 41.01
C THR A 10 5.48 -15.23 39.65
N ILE A 11 6.44 -16.03 39.17
CA ILE A 11 6.33 -16.75 37.90
C ILE A 11 5.21 -17.76 37.95
N PHE A 12 5.08 -18.55 39.02
CA PHE A 12 3.99 -19.52 39.22
C PHE A 12 2.62 -18.84 39.14
N ARG A 13 2.48 -17.67 39.79
CA ARG A 13 1.23 -16.90 39.72
C ARG A 13 0.89 -16.40 38.30
N HIS A 14 1.89 -16.10 37.46
CA HIS A 14 1.69 -15.70 36.07
C HIS A 14 1.12 -16.81 35.21
N THR A 15 1.36 -18.08 35.54
CA THR A 15 0.79 -19.24 34.81
C THR A 15 -0.73 -19.24 34.78
N PHE A 16 -1.38 -18.67 35.82
CA PHE A 16 -2.85 -18.62 35.94
C PHE A 16 -3.47 -17.27 35.50
N ARG A 17 -2.64 -16.34 35.00
CA ARG A 17 -3.13 -15.08 34.44
C ARG A 17 -3.71 -15.28 33.05
N ARG A 18 -4.63 -14.35 32.66
CA ARG A 18 -5.12 -14.28 31.30
C ARG A 18 -3.95 -14.02 30.34
N ARG A 19 -3.96 -14.70 29.20
CA ARG A 19 -2.93 -14.53 28.17
C ARG A 19 -2.96 -13.11 27.61
N GLU A 20 -1.78 -12.51 27.44
CA GLU A 20 -1.59 -11.23 26.78
C GLU A 20 -1.35 -11.40 25.27
N THR A 21 -0.97 -12.61 24.85
CA THR A 21 -0.68 -12.93 23.46
C THR A 21 -1.95 -13.11 22.64
N VAL A 22 -1.97 -12.52 21.45
CA VAL A 22 -3.02 -12.70 20.46
C VAL A 22 -2.83 -14.04 19.76
N LEU A 23 -3.90 -14.82 19.65
CA LEU A 23 -3.89 -16.12 18.95
C LEU A 23 -4.10 -15.88 17.45
N TYR A 24 -3.04 -15.58 16.73
CA TYR A 24 -3.08 -15.51 15.26
C TYR A 24 -3.11 -16.94 14.68
N PRO A 25 -3.93 -17.27 13.66
CA PRO A 25 -4.75 -16.37 12.83
C PRO A 25 -6.19 -16.14 13.34
N GLU A 26 -6.64 -16.82 14.41
CA GLU A 26 -8.02 -16.73 14.93
C GLU A 26 -8.36 -15.30 15.37
N GLN A 27 -7.37 -14.60 15.92
CA GLN A 27 -7.48 -13.20 16.29
C GLN A 27 -6.42 -12.39 15.55
N LYS A 28 -6.85 -11.47 14.69
CA LYS A 28 -5.92 -10.57 14.01
C LYS A 28 -5.36 -9.53 14.99
N PRO A 29 -4.05 -9.22 14.91
CA PRO A 29 -3.47 -8.17 15.73
C PRO A 29 -4.02 -6.80 15.34
N TYR A 30 -4.13 -5.90 16.30
CA TYR A 30 -4.42 -4.50 16.02
C TYR A 30 -3.25 -3.86 15.25
N LEU A 31 -3.55 -3.29 14.09
CA LEU A 31 -2.59 -2.56 13.28
C LEU A 31 -2.79 -1.06 13.45
N ALA A 32 -1.69 -0.33 13.56
CA ALA A 32 -1.76 1.12 13.65
C ALA A 32 -2.31 1.72 12.33
N PRO A 33 -3.04 2.86 12.37
CA PRO A 33 -3.63 3.49 11.16
C PRO A 33 -2.59 3.84 10.08
N ARG A 34 -1.35 4.10 10.50
CA ARG A 34 -0.22 4.40 9.59
C ARG A 34 0.70 3.20 9.37
N PHE A 35 0.18 1.99 9.54
CA PHE A 35 0.96 0.79 9.26
C PHE A 35 1.34 0.75 7.77
N ARG A 36 2.60 0.40 7.51
CA ARG A 36 3.17 0.31 6.16
C ARG A 36 3.32 -1.15 5.78
N GLY A 37 2.25 -1.75 5.29
CA GLY A 37 2.25 -3.12 4.82
C GLY A 37 2.34 -3.23 3.30
N ARG A 38 1.64 -4.18 2.70
CA ARG A 38 1.70 -4.48 1.27
C ARG A 38 1.43 -3.24 0.43
N ILE A 39 2.29 -3.03 -0.56
CA ILE A 39 2.11 -1.96 -1.55
C ILE A 39 1.17 -2.46 -2.64
N ILE A 40 0.26 -1.59 -3.04
CA ILE A 40 -0.72 -1.83 -4.10
C ILE A 40 -0.71 -0.71 -5.13
N LEU A 41 -1.26 -0.99 -6.30
CA LEU A 41 -1.63 0.01 -7.30
C LEU A 41 -3.15 0.17 -7.32
N SER A 42 -3.61 1.41 -7.26
CA SER A 42 -5.04 1.74 -7.22
C SER A 42 -5.59 2.13 -8.59
N ARG A 43 -6.91 2.04 -8.72
CA ARG A 43 -7.69 2.52 -9.86
C ARG A 43 -8.48 3.76 -9.47
N ASP A 44 -8.81 4.57 -10.46
CA ASP A 44 -9.80 5.63 -10.31
C ASP A 44 -11.20 5.02 -10.09
N PRO A 45 -12.17 5.80 -9.56
CA PRO A 45 -13.54 5.35 -9.43
C PRO A 45 -14.15 4.83 -10.74
N ASP A 46 -13.67 5.32 -11.88
CA ASP A 46 -14.08 4.89 -13.23
C ASP A 46 -13.41 3.58 -13.69
N GLY A 47 -12.64 2.93 -12.82
CA GLY A 47 -11.92 1.70 -13.12
C GLY A 47 -10.61 1.85 -13.88
N MET A 48 -10.22 3.07 -14.26
CA MET A 48 -8.97 3.34 -14.97
C MET A 48 -7.76 3.28 -14.04
N GLU A 49 -6.60 2.83 -14.55
CA GLU A 49 -5.35 2.84 -13.78
C GLU A 49 -4.93 4.27 -13.47
N ARG A 50 -4.67 4.58 -12.20
CA ARG A 50 -4.16 5.89 -11.76
C ARG A 50 -2.72 6.14 -12.16
N CYS A 51 -1.94 5.07 -12.30
CA CYS A 51 -0.52 5.19 -12.58
C CYS A 51 -0.28 5.75 -13.99
N VAL A 52 0.44 6.88 -14.06
CA VAL A 52 0.86 7.54 -15.30
C VAL A 52 2.32 7.24 -15.67
N ALA A 53 2.91 6.25 -15.04
CA ALA A 53 4.30 5.83 -15.27
C ALA A 53 5.32 7.00 -15.28
N CYS A 54 5.26 7.86 -14.27
CA CYS A 54 6.12 9.06 -14.16
C CYS A 54 7.51 8.77 -13.57
N TYR A 55 7.79 7.54 -13.12
CA TYR A 55 9.05 7.08 -12.51
C TYR A 55 9.39 7.67 -11.14
N LEU A 56 8.64 8.61 -10.58
CA LEU A 56 8.98 9.26 -9.31
C LEU A 56 9.07 8.26 -8.15
N CYS A 57 8.21 7.24 -8.11
CA CYS A 57 8.28 6.20 -7.09
C CYS A 57 9.56 5.34 -7.19
N ALA A 58 10.05 5.07 -8.40
CA ALA A 58 11.29 4.34 -8.60
C ALA A 58 12.49 5.18 -8.16
N VAL A 59 12.53 6.46 -8.54
CA VAL A 59 13.61 7.39 -8.15
C VAL A 59 13.64 7.63 -6.64
N ALA A 60 12.47 7.71 -5.99
CA ALA A 60 12.37 7.90 -4.54
C ALA A 60 12.72 6.63 -3.73
N CYS A 61 12.84 5.48 -4.38
CA CYS A 61 13.08 4.21 -3.68
C CYS A 61 14.55 4.09 -3.23
N PRO A 62 14.85 4.04 -1.91
CA PRO A 62 16.23 4.00 -1.43
C PRO A 62 16.94 2.66 -1.68
N VAL A 63 16.18 1.61 -2.02
CA VAL A 63 16.70 0.25 -2.25
C VAL A 63 16.54 -0.21 -3.69
N ASP A 64 16.07 0.68 -4.57
CA ASP A 64 15.89 0.42 -6.00
C ASP A 64 15.15 -0.90 -6.30
N CYS A 65 13.99 -1.09 -5.62
CA CYS A 65 13.18 -2.30 -5.75
C CYS A 65 12.01 -2.16 -6.72
N ILE A 66 11.83 -0.98 -7.36
CA ILE A 66 10.71 -0.68 -8.26
C ILE A 66 11.23 -0.53 -9.67
N ALA A 67 10.69 -1.32 -10.59
CA ALA A 67 10.97 -1.22 -12.02
C ALA A 67 9.67 -1.03 -12.80
N LEU A 68 9.66 -0.11 -13.75
CA LEU A 68 8.50 0.14 -14.60
C LEU A 68 8.94 0.62 -15.98
N GLN A 69 8.04 0.50 -16.95
CA GLN A 69 8.22 1.06 -18.29
C GLN A 69 6.94 1.79 -18.71
N ALA A 70 7.07 3.05 -19.09
CA ALA A 70 5.96 3.82 -19.62
C ALA A 70 5.62 3.41 -21.05
N THR A 71 4.33 3.45 -21.35
CA THR A 71 3.78 3.38 -22.72
C THR A 71 2.62 4.35 -22.83
N GLU A 72 2.19 4.62 -24.05
CA GLU A 72 1.03 5.48 -24.33
C GLU A 72 -0.02 4.70 -25.10
N ASP A 73 -1.27 4.98 -24.83
CA ASP A 73 -2.39 4.44 -25.60
C ASP A 73 -2.68 5.30 -26.83
N GLU A 74 -3.67 4.90 -27.64
CA GLU A 74 -4.08 5.60 -28.87
C GLU A 74 -4.59 7.03 -28.60
N HIS A 75 -4.94 7.35 -27.37
CA HIS A 75 -5.42 8.66 -26.92
C HIS A 75 -4.33 9.52 -26.28
N GLY A 76 -3.06 9.07 -26.31
CA GLY A 76 -1.93 9.79 -25.71
C GLY A 76 -1.88 9.66 -24.17
N LYS A 77 -2.69 8.80 -23.55
CA LYS A 77 -2.63 8.54 -22.14
C LYS A 77 -1.45 7.66 -21.79
N ARG A 78 -0.61 8.13 -20.87
CA ARG A 78 0.52 7.34 -20.36
C ARG A 78 0.06 6.36 -19.28
N TYR A 79 0.57 5.15 -19.35
CA TYR A 79 0.36 4.11 -18.34
C TYR A 79 1.58 3.16 -18.29
N PRO A 80 1.77 2.38 -17.23
CA PRO A 80 2.87 1.42 -17.16
C PRO A 80 2.56 0.19 -18.03
N LYS A 81 3.45 -0.07 -19.01
CA LYS A 81 3.42 -1.32 -19.78
C LYS A 81 3.66 -2.52 -18.88
N PHE A 82 4.67 -2.41 -17.99
CA PHE A 82 4.87 -3.27 -16.84
C PHE A 82 5.19 -2.43 -15.61
N PHE A 83 4.89 -2.96 -14.45
CA PHE A 83 5.24 -2.39 -13.16
C PHE A 83 5.59 -3.54 -12.22
N ARG A 84 6.77 -3.50 -11.64
CA ARG A 84 7.30 -4.59 -10.83
C ARG A 84 7.86 -4.06 -9.53
N ILE A 85 7.53 -4.73 -8.42
CA ILE A 85 8.13 -4.46 -7.11
C ILE A 85 8.77 -5.74 -6.59
N ASN A 86 10.03 -5.66 -6.19
CA ASN A 86 10.71 -6.75 -5.51
C ASN A 86 10.56 -6.59 -4.00
N PHE A 87 9.57 -7.26 -3.42
CA PHE A 87 9.31 -7.20 -1.98
C PHE A 87 10.39 -7.87 -1.12
N SER A 88 11.23 -8.72 -1.70
CA SER A 88 12.38 -9.27 -0.98
C SER A 88 13.47 -8.25 -0.69
N ARG A 89 13.45 -7.09 -1.36
CA ARG A 89 14.34 -5.94 -1.15
C ARG A 89 13.66 -4.76 -0.48
N CYS A 90 12.34 -4.65 -0.61
CA CYS A 90 11.56 -3.55 -0.10
C CYS A 90 11.68 -3.45 1.43
N ILE A 91 11.92 -2.24 1.94
CA ILE A 91 11.99 -1.94 3.38
C ILE A 91 10.72 -1.26 3.91
N PHE A 92 9.68 -1.17 3.10
CA PHE A 92 8.39 -0.57 3.44
C PHE A 92 8.49 0.85 4.01
N CYS A 93 9.43 1.66 3.51
CA CYS A 93 9.68 3.02 4.00
C CYS A 93 8.57 4.03 3.67
N GLY A 94 7.74 3.77 2.64
CA GLY A 94 6.62 4.62 2.22
C GLY A 94 6.98 5.77 1.28
N PHE A 95 8.25 6.02 0.96
CA PHE A 95 8.66 7.13 0.09
C PHE A 95 8.05 7.06 -1.31
N CYS A 96 7.77 5.86 -1.82
CA CYS A 96 7.09 5.69 -3.10
C CYS A 96 5.63 6.20 -3.07
N GLU A 97 4.93 6.04 -1.95
CA GLU A 97 3.58 6.59 -1.75
C GLU A 97 3.62 8.12 -1.66
N GLU A 98 4.58 8.67 -0.90
CA GLU A 98 4.75 10.12 -0.74
C GLU A 98 5.16 10.83 -2.05
N ALA A 99 5.97 10.16 -2.87
CA ALA A 99 6.44 10.70 -4.15
C ALA A 99 5.40 10.59 -5.28
N CYS A 100 4.31 9.87 -5.09
CA CYS A 100 3.34 9.61 -6.14
C CYS A 100 2.35 10.77 -6.32
N PRO A 101 2.38 11.53 -7.42
CA PRO A 101 1.49 12.68 -7.62
C PRO A 101 0.04 12.28 -7.90
N THR A 102 -0.19 11.02 -8.32
CA THR A 102 -1.52 10.52 -8.69
C THR A 102 -2.14 9.63 -7.61
N TYR A 103 -1.47 9.45 -6.48
CA TYR A 103 -1.88 8.51 -5.44
C TYR A 103 -2.15 7.08 -5.95
N ALA A 104 -1.46 6.70 -7.02
CA ALA A 104 -1.61 5.39 -7.65
C ALA A 104 -1.00 4.28 -6.80
N ILE A 105 0.20 4.51 -6.26
CA ILE A 105 0.89 3.57 -5.38
C ILE A 105 0.57 3.90 -3.92
N GLN A 106 0.13 2.89 -3.16
CA GLN A 106 -0.32 3.06 -1.78
C GLN A 106 0.14 1.89 -0.92
N LEU A 107 0.47 2.16 0.35
CA LEU A 107 0.73 1.12 1.34
C LEU A 107 -0.57 0.77 2.08
N THR A 108 -0.86 -0.50 2.20
CA THR A 108 -2.06 -1.00 2.90
C THR A 108 -1.69 -1.59 4.26
N PRO A 109 -2.64 -1.76 5.18
CA PRO A 109 -2.40 -2.48 6.43
C PRO A 109 -2.22 -3.99 6.27
N ASP A 110 -2.34 -4.53 5.05
CA ASP A 110 -2.13 -5.94 4.79
C ASP A 110 -0.66 -6.33 4.93
N PHE A 111 -0.40 -7.37 5.73
CA PHE A 111 0.95 -7.89 6.01
C PHE A 111 1.10 -9.37 5.66
N GLU A 112 0.04 -10.01 5.19
CA GLU A 112 0.03 -11.44 4.88
C GLU A 112 0.70 -11.72 3.51
N MET A 113 2.04 -11.61 3.45
CA MET A 113 2.84 -11.76 2.23
C MET A 113 3.93 -12.83 2.40
N CYS A 114 3.64 -13.87 3.17
CA CYS A 114 4.60 -14.94 3.41
C CYS A 114 4.64 -15.89 2.22
N GLU A 115 5.83 -16.09 1.64
CA GLU A 115 6.06 -16.98 0.50
C GLU A 115 7.15 -18.00 0.80
N TYR A 116 7.06 -19.18 0.18
CA TYR A 116 8.07 -20.24 0.33
C TYR A 116 9.33 -19.96 -0.49
N GLU A 117 9.17 -19.30 -1.63
CA GLU A 117 10.25 -19.03 -2.56
C GLU A 117 10.44 -17.54 -2.76
N ARG A 118 11.68 -17.09 -2.75
CA ARG A 118 12.04 -15.69 -2.91
C ARG A 118 11.58 -15.06 -4.24
N PRO A 119 11.59 -15.76 -5.39
CA PRO A 119 11.05 -15.23 -6.64
C PRO A 119 9.58 -14.82 -6.56
N ASN A 120 8.77 -15.51 -5.76
CA ASN A 120 7.34 -15.21 -5.59
C ASN A 120 7.08 -13.86 -4.88
N LEU A 121 8.11 -13.29 -4.24
CA LEU A 121 8.05 -11.93 -3.68
C LEU A 121 8.32 -10.82 -4.72
N VAL A 122 8.44 -11.17 -5.98
CA VAL A 122 8.49 -10.21 -7.08
C VAL A 122 7.10 -10.10 -7.67
N TYR A 123 6.39 -9.02 -7.31
CA TYR A 123 5.02 -8.78 -7.76
C TYR A 123 5.02 -7.97 -9.05
N GLU A 124 4.25 -8.45 -10.00
CA GLU A 124 4.00 -7.77 -11.27
C GLU A 124 2.80 -6.81 -11.16
N LYS A 125 2.52 -6.08 -12.22
CA LYS A 125 1.43 -5.09 -12.25
C LYS A 125 0.07 -5.70 -11.90
N GLU A 126 -0.20 -6.90 -12.38
CA GLU A 126 -1.45 -7.63 -12.17
C GLU A 126 -1.67 -7.99 -10.70
N ASP A 127 -0.59 -8.36 -9.98
CA ASP A 127 -0.63 -8.70 -8.55
C ASP A 127 -0.80 -7.48 -7.66
N LEU A 128 -0.31 -6.33 -8.14
CA LEU A 128 -0.35 -5.08 -7.40
C LEU A 128 -1.66 -4.30 -7.59
N LEU A 129 -2.32 -4.50 -8.74
CA LEU A 129 -3.45 -3.69 -9.17
C LEU A 129 -4.75 -4.17 -8.54
N ILE A 130 -5.27 -3.42 -7.58
CA ILE A 130 -6.54 -3.72 -6.93
C ILE A 130 -7.75 -3.20 -7.73
N ASN A 131 -8.92 -3.83 -7.52
CA ASN A 131 -10.19 -3.40 -8.09
C ASN A 131 -10.82 -2.29 -7.25
N GLY A 132 -10.14 -1.16 -7.11
CA GLY A 132 -10.68 -0.04 -6.35
C GLY A 132 -9.71 1.12 -6.16
N PRO A 133 -10.21 2.22 -5.62
CA PRO A 133 -9.46 3.47 -5.43
C PRO A 133 -8.51 3.45 -4.22
N GLY A 134 -8.50 2.38 -3.43
CA GLY A 134 -7.67 2.30 -2.22
C GLY A 134 -8.02 3.37 -1.18
N LYS A 135 -7.01 4.04 -0.65
CA LYS A 135 -7.12 5.07 0.41
C LYS A 135 -7.92 6.31 0.02
N TYR A 136 -8.04 6.59 -1.27
CA TYR A 136 -8.62 7.83 -1.79
C TYR A 136 -9.78 7.52 -2.73
N PRO A 137 -10.94 7.10 -2.20
CA PRO A 137 -12.05 6.60 -3.02
C PRO A 137 -12.67 7.67 -3.93
N GLU A 138 -12.67 8.92 -3.50
CA GLU A 138 -13.27 10.03 -4.25
C GLU A 138 -12.27 10.76 -5.18
N TYR A 139 -10.98 10.46 -5.06
CA TYR A 139 -9.97 11.11 -5.86
C TYR A 139 -9.95 10.57 -7.28
N ASN A 140 -10.10 11.46 -8.26
CA ASN A 140 -9.94 11.17 -9.68
C ASN A 140 -8.89 12.11 -10.27
N PHE A 141 -7.71 11.57 -10.57
CA PHE A 141 -6.58 12.36 -11.06
C PHE A 141 -6.91 13.12 -12.34
N TYR A 142 -7.55 12.48 -13.30
CA TYR A 142 -7.83 13.10 -14.61
C TYR A 142 -8.86 14.22 -14.52
N ARG A 143 -9.83 14.07 -13.64
CA ARG A 143 -10.81 15.13 -13.35
C ARG A 143 -10.15 16.34 -12.70
N VAL A 144 -9.31 16.12 -11.70
CA VAL A 144 -8.59 17.18 -10.98
C VAL A 144 -7.59 17.89 -11.91
N ALA A 145 -6.92 17.14 -12.79
CA ALA A 145 -5.98 17.70 -13.76
C ALA A 145 -6.65 18.46 -14.93
N GLY A 146 -7.98 18.36 -15.06
CA GLY A 146 -8.71 19.01 -16.16
C GLY A 146 -8.39 18.45 -17.56
N VAL A 147 -7.90 17.21 -17.63
CA VAL A 147 -7.48 16.57 -18.88
C VAL A 147 -8.59 15.68 -19.39
N SER A 148 -8.99 15.89 -20.66
CA SER A 148 -9.89 14.98 -21.37
C SER A 148 -9.13 13.71 -21.77
N VAL A 149 -9.62 12.54 -21.32
CA VAL A 149 -8.99 11.26 -21.63
C VAL A 149 -10.07 10.30 -22.13
N GLY A 150 -10.34 10.32 -23.41
CA GLY A 150 -11.24 9.38 -24.06
C GLY A 150 -12.64 9.30 -23.41
N VAL A 151 -12.83 8.33 -22.55
CA VAL A 151 -14.12 8.04 -21.87
C VAL A 151 -14.44 9.01 -20.73
N LYS A 152 -13.48 9.82 -20.30
CA LYS A 152 -13.64 10.77 -19.18
C LYS A 152 -13.85 12.18 -19.70
N ASP A 153 -14.88 12.85 -19.21
CA ASP A 153 -15.08 14.27 -19.46
C ASP A 153 -13.92 15.07 -18.85
N ALA A 154 -13.50 16.12 -19.56
CA ALA A 154 -12.53 17.07 -19.03
C ALA A 154 -13.17 17.78 -17.82
N GLY A 155 -12.63 17.54 -16.63
CA GLY A 155 -13.00 18.28 -15.44
C GLY A 155 -12.36 19.67 -15.44
N GLU A 156 -12.96 20.63 -14.78
CA GLU A 156 -12.28 21.84 -14.38
C GLU A 156 -11.23 21.46 -13.33
N GLY A 157 -10.01 21.96 -13.47
CA GLY A 157 -8.92 21.65 -12.54
C GLY A 157 -9.28 22.10 -11.12
N GLU A 158 -9.64 21.17 -10.27
CA GLU A 158 -9.90 21.40 -8.87
C GLU A 158 -8.59 21.26 -8.09
N ASN A 159 -8.15 22.34 -7.44
CA ASN A 159 -6.95 22.35 -6.60
C ASN A 159 -7.20 21.76 -5.20
N GLU A 160 -8.17 20.89 -5.05
CA GLU A 160 -8.47 20.28 -3.77
C GLU A 160 -7.59 19.05 -3.55
N SER A 161 -6.89 19.07 -2.42
CA SER A 161 -6.20 17.86 -1.94
C SER A 161 -7.24 16.78 -1.65
N PRO A 162 -7.03 15.52 -2.06
CA PRO A 162 -7.98 14.46 -1.77
C PRO A 162 -8.17 14.34 -0.25
N PRO A 163 -9.41 14.11 0.20
CA PRO A 163 -9.67 13.93 1.62
C PRO A 163 -8.90 12.70 2.13
N VAL A 164 -7.99 12.96 3.07
CA VAL A 164 -7.23 11.90 3.73
C VAL A 164 -8.08 11.33 4.86
N ASP A 165 -9.00 10.44 4.56
CA ASP A 165 -9.67 9.67 5.59
C ASP A 165 -8.87 8.43 5.95
N VAL A 166 -7.98 8.61 6.91
CA VAL A 166 -7.15 7.51 7.46
C VAL A 166 -8.00 6.47 8.20
N ARG A 167 -9.25 6.80 8.54
CA ARG A 167 -10.14 5.90 9.28
C ARG A 167 -10.82 4.87 8.39
N SER A 168 -11.01 5.16 7.12
CA SER A 168 -11.60 4.22 6.15
C SER A 168 -10.73 3.00 5.83
N LEU A 169 -9.49 2.99 6.33
CA LEU A 169 -8.50 1.93 6.14
C LEU A 169 -8.38 0.97 7.32
N MET A 170 -9.13 1.23 8.36
CA MET A 170 -9.15 0.36 9.53
C MET A 170 -10.08 -0.82 9.27
N PRO A 171 -9.59 -2.06 9.42
CA PRO A 171 -10.45 -3.24 9.35
C PRO A 171 -11.47 -3.24 10.48
#